data_e3594cbdf0a85104e7a589a55b01fe81
#
_entry.id   e3594cbdf0a85104e7a589a55b01fe81
#
_cell.length_a   1.000
_cell.length_b   1.000
_cell.length_c   1.000
_cell.angle_alpha   90.00
_cell.angle_beta   90.00
_cell.angle_gamma   90.00
#
_symmetry.space_group_name_H-M   'P 1'
#
loop_
_entity.id
_entity.type
_entity.pdbx_description
1 polymer ?
#
loop_
_entity_poly.entity_id
_entity_poly.type
_entity_poly.pdbx_seq_one_letter_code
_entity_poly.pdbx_strand_id
1 'polypeptide(L)'
;MNFYTLDYIVSHQSLDATRRLAAIIVLLVVALVFSALYLHNRVKTRWRDAGIGLLVFSLVLLGIQTEQYLKVSDQQSQAQLLVGFMEGVAVDHGVQARDVMVNKTSLQDGMIVRFNEEDYTVHLNNDSNSFTLERTHIIDHGVYVNGEH
;
A
#
# COMPACT_ATOMS: atom_id res chain seq x y z
N MET A 1 12.66 -17.92 4.27
CA MET A 1 11.82 -16.82 4.82
C MET A 1 12.11 -15.56 4.02
N ASN A 2 11.07 -14.85 3.59
CA ASN A 2 11.24 -13.63 2.78
C ASN A 2 11.40 -12.44 3.71
N PHE A 3 12.41 -11.62 3.44
CA PHE A 3 12.63 -10.36 4.12
C PHE A 3 12.50 -9.19 3.13
N TYR A 4 12.02 -8.07 3.61
CA TYR A 4 11.81 -6.85 2.84
C TYR A 4 12.63 -5.71 3.42
N THR A 5 13.32 -4.99 2.55
CA THR A 5 14.07 -3.80 2.92
C THR A 5 13.18 -2.55 2.99
N LEU A 6 13.62 -1.53 3.70
CA LEU A 6 12.94 -0.24 3.77
C LEU A 6 12.67 0.35 2.36
N ASP A 7 13.66 0.32 1.49
CA ASP A 7 13.57 0.85 0.12
C ASP A 7 12.51 0.11 -0.70
N TYR A 8 12.39 -1.21 -0.53
CA TYR A 8 11.36 -2.02 -1.18
C TYR A 8 9.95 -1.61 -0.72
N ILE A 9 9.75 -1.45 0.58
CA ILE A 9 8.45 -1.07 1.16
C ILE A 9 8.04 0.33 0.68
N VAL A 10 8.94 1.30 0.74
CA VAL A 10 8.67 2.69 0.33
C VAL A 10 8.40 2.78 -1.18
N SER A 11 9.19 2.10 -2.02
CA SER A 11 9.03 2.17 -3.48
C SER A 11 7.71 1.56 -3.96
N HIS A 12 7.28 0.44 -3.37
CA HIS A 12 6.03 -0.20 -3.75
C HIS A 12 4.79 0.60 -3.34
N GLN A 13 4.86 1.33 -2.23
CA GLN A 13 3.77 2.23 -1.82
C GLN A 13 3.54 3.39 -2.80
N SER A 14 4.60 4.03 -3.25
CA SER A 14 4.50 5.21 -4.09
C SER A 14 3.99 4.90 -5.51
N LEU A 15 4.40 3.78 -6.08
CA LEU A 15 4.00 3.38 -7.44
C LEU A 15 2.52 3.03 -7.53
N ASP A 16 1.98 2.31 -6.57
CA ASP A 16 0.58 1.92 -6.56
C ASP A 16 -0.36 3.10 -6.34
N ALA A 17 0.00 4.02 -5.46
CA ALA A 17 -0.76 5.25 -5.24
C ALA A 17 -0.82 6.12 -6.49
N THR A 18 0.29 6.29 -7.19
CA THR A 18 0.38 7.09 -8.42
C THR A 18 -0.43 6.47 -9.57
N ARG A 19 -0.36 5.16 -9.76
CA ARG A 19 -1.15 4.45 -10.80
C ARG A 19 -2.65 4.58 -10.56
N ARG A 20 -3.10 4.47 -9.33
CA ARG A 20 -4.52 4.61 -8.96
C ARG A 20 -5.03 6.03 -9.16
N LEU A 21 -4.25 7.02 -8.75
CA LEU A 21 -4.57 8.43 -8.95
C LEU A 21 -4.67 8.76 -10.46
N ALA A 22 -3.77 8.25 -11.27
CA ALA A 22 -3.82 8.40 -12.73
C ALA A 22 -5.08 7.75 -13.33
N ALA A 23 -5.48 6.57 -12.88
CA ALA A 23 -6.70 5.89 -13.34
C ALA A 23 -7.97 6.70 -13.00
N ILE A 24 -8.05 7.28 -11.80
CA ILE A 24 -9.17 8.14 -11.38
C ILE A 24 -9.25 9.40 -12.24
N ILE A 25 -8.12 10.06 -12.52
CA ILE A 25 -8.07 11.25 -13.36
C ILE A 25 -8.53 10.92 -14.79
N VAL A 26 -8.08 9.82 -15.37
CA VAL A 26 -8.51 9.37 -16.71
C VAL A 26 -10.01 9.13 -16.75
N LEU A 27 -10.57 8.46 -15.75
CA LEU A 27 -12.02 8.23 -15.63
C LEU A 27 -12.82 9.52 -15.55
N LEU A 28 -12.36 10.50 -14.76
CA LEU A 28 -12.98 11.82 -14.65
C LEU A 28 -12.96 12.58 -15.98
N VAL A 29 -11.85 12.56 -16.70
CA VAL A 29 -11.73 13.20 -18.01
C VAL A 29 -12.68 12.56 -19.01
N VAL A 30 -12.75 11.24 -19.05
CA VAL A 30 -13.69 10.50 -19.91
C VAL A 30 -15.13 10.87 -19.59
N ALA A 31 -15.52 10.89 -18.32
CA ALA A 31 -16.86 11.28 -17.89
C ALA A 31 -17.23 12.72 -18.29
N LEU A 32 -16.29 13.65 -18.17
CA LEU A 32 -16.48 15.06 -18.60
C LEU A 32 -16.65 15.18 -20.11
N VAL A 33 -15.85 14.46 -20.90
CA VAL A 33 -15.96 14.46 -22.38
C VAL A 33 -17.32 13.92 -22.81
N PHE A 34 -17.79 12.81 -22.22
CA PHE A 34 -19.11 12.25 -22.55
C PHE A 34 -20.27 13.16 -22.10
N SER A 35 -20.14 13.81 -20.96
CA SER A 35 -21.13 14.80 -20.51
C SER A 35 -21.20 16.01 -21.47
N ALA A 36 -20.06 16.49 -21.95
CA ALA A 36 -20.00 17.59 -22.92
C ALA A 36 -20.60 17.19 -24.28
N LEU A 37 -20.31 15.99 -24.77
CA LEU A 37 -20.92 15.44 -26.00
C LEU A 37 -22.43 15.28 -25.86
N TYR A 38 -22.91 14.85 -24.70
CA TYR A 38 -24.34 14.77 -24.41
C TYR A 38 -25.03 16.14 -24.46
N LEU A 39 -24.44 17.18 -23.87
CA LEU A 39 -24.97 18.52 -23.90
C LEU A 39 -24.95 19.12 -25.30
N HIS A 40 -23.96 18.80 -26.11
CA HIS A 40 -23.84 19.32 -27.48
C HIS A 40 -24.82 18.64 -28.47
N ASN A 41 -25.15 17.37 -28.26
CA ASN A 41 -25.99 16.58 -29.18
C ASN A 41 -27.39 16.25 -28.59
N ARG A 42 -28.11 17.24 -28.10
CA ARG A 42 -29.43 17.08 -27.46
C ARG A 42 -30.52 16.46 -28.35
N VAL A 43 -30.31 16.36 -29.65
CA VAL A 43 -31.37 16.09 -30.62
C VAL A 43 -31.57 14.63 -31.00
N LYS A 44 -30.63 13.73 -30.66
CA LYS A 44 -30.75 12.33 -31.03
C LYS A 44 -30.99 11.44 -29.78
N THR A 45 -32.13 10.78 -29.73
CA THR A 45 -32.58 9.92 -28.63
C THR A 45 -31.59 8.78 -28.33
N ARG A 46 -30.92 8.23 -29.36
CA ARG A 46 -29.91 7.16 -29.20
C ARG A 46 -28.69 7.61 -28.39
N TRP A 47 -28.26 8.84 -28.56
CA TRP A 47 -27.13 9.41 -27.81
C TRP A 47 -27.49 9.71 -26.36
N ARG A 48 -28.77 10.05 -26.10
CA ARG A 48 -29.27 10.26 -24.75
C ARG A 48 -29.17 8.97 -23.92
N ASP A 49 -29.62 7.85 -24.48
CA ASP A 49 -29.64 6.55 -23.80
C ASP A 49 -28.21 6.01 -23.58
N ALA A 50 -27.32 6.20 -24.55
CA ALA A 50 -25.89 5.90 -24.41
C ALA A 50 -25.22 6.78 -23.32
N GLY A 51 -25.54 8.05 -23.28
CA GLY A 51 -25.02 8.99 -22.27
C GLY A 51 -25.46 8.63 -20.85
N ILE A 52 -26.73 8.26 -20.65
CA ILE A 52 -27.25 7.80 -19.36
C ILE A 52 -26.60 6.50 -18.93
N GLY A 53 -26.48 5.52 -19.84
CA GLY A 53 -25.82 4.24 -19.55
C GLY A 53 -24.34 4.42 -19.16
N LEU A 54 -23.66 5.33 -19.83
CA LEU A 54 -22.24 5.63 -19.56
C LEU A 54 -22.06 6.38 -18.22
N LEU A 55 -23.00 7.26 -17.89
CA LEU A 55 -23.01 7.98 -16.60
C LEU A 55 -23.24 7.02 -15.44
N VAL A 56 -24.18 6.09 -15.55
CA VAL A 56 -24.44 5.04 -14.56
C VAL A 56 -23.20 4.13 -14.41
N PHE A 57 -22.60 3.72 -15.51
CA PHE A 57 -21.38 2.90 -15.49
C PHE A 57 -20.21 3.64 -14.82
N SER A 58 -20.02 4.91 -15.09
CA SER A 58 -19.00 5.75 -14.43
C SER A 58 -19.24 5.90 -12.93
N LEU A 59 -20.51 6.06 -12.50
CA LEU A 59 -20.86 6.11 -11.08
C LEU A 59 -20.56 4.80 -10.35
N VAL A 60 -20.84 3.66 -10.98
CA VAL A 60 -20.50 2.32 -10.43
C VAL A 60 -18.99 2.16 -10.29
N LEU A 61 -18.22 2.53 -11.30
CA LEU A 61 -16.76 2.50 -11.25
C LEU A 61 -16.20 3.43 -10.17
N LEU A 62 -16.75 4.63 -10.00
CA LEU A 62 -16.36 5.54 -8.92
C LEU A 62 -16.67 4.96 -7.54
N GLY A 63 -17.80 4.27 -7.37
CA GLY A 63 -18.13 3.57 -6.14
C GLY A 63 -17.13 2.48 -5.79
N ILE A 64 -16.75 1.65 -6.76
CA ILE A 64 -15.71 0.61 -6.58
C ILE A 64 -14.35 1.23 -6.26
N GLN A 65 -13.98 2.32 -6.92
CA GLN A 65 -12.73 3.05 -6.66
C GLN A 65 -12.69 3.64 -5.26
N THR A 66 -13.79 4.19 -4.77
CA THR A 66 -13.90 4.73 -3.41
C THR A 66 -13.70 3.65 -2.35
N GLU A 67 -14.31 2.48 -2.53
CA GLU A 67 -14.14 1.34 -1.63
C GLU A 67 -12.68 0.85 -1.62
N GLN A 68 -12.06 0.74 -2.77
CA GLN A 68 -10.64 0.39 -2.86
C GLN A 68 -9.72 1.46 -2.25
N TYR A 69 -10.06 2.73 -2.39
CA TYR A 69 -9.30 3.83 -1.79
C TYR A 69 -9.29 3.75 -0.26
N LEU A 70 -10.42 3.45 0.36
CA LEU A 70 -10.52 3.27 1.81
C LEU A 70 -9.65 2.11 2.30
N LYS A 71 -9.66 0.96 1.61
CA LYS A 71 -8.81 -0.19 1.93
C LYS A 71 -7.31 0.13 1.78
N VAL A 72 -6.95 0.90 0.76
CA VAL A 72 -5.55 1.33 0.52
C VAL A 72 -5.08 2.32 1.57
N SER A 73 -5.93 3.22 2.01
CA SER A 73 -5.62 4.17 3.09
C SER A 73 -5.23 3.44 4.38
N ASP A 74 -5.93 2.37 4.74
CA ASP A 74 -5.59 1.54 5.89
C ASP A 74 -4.25 0.83 5.72
N GLN A 75 -3.98 0.27 4.55
CA GLN A 75 -2.69 -0.37 4.25
C GLN A 75 -1.54 0.64 4.24
N GLN A 76 -1.77 1.83 3.73
CA GLN A 76 -0.77 2.89 3.68
C GLN A 76 -0.44 3.41 5.08
N SER A 77 -1.43 3.52 5.96
CA SER A 77 -1.22 3.87 7.37
C SER A 77 -0.39 2.80 8.10
N GLN A 78 -0.68 1.52 7.87
CA GLN A 78 0.06 0.40 8.45
C GLN A 78 1.50 0.35 7.95
N ALA A 79 1.73 0.65 6.69
CA ALA A 79 3.05 0.66 6.12
C ALA A 79 3.88 1.88 6.60
N GLN A 80 3.26 3.04 6.84
CA GLN A 80 3.92 4.17 7.49
C GLN A 80 4.32 3.86 8.93
N LEU A 81 3.49 3.14 9.68
CA LEU A 81 3.82 2.64 11.02
C LEU A 81 5.02 1.68 10.97
N LEU A 82 5.06 0.81 9.97
CA LEU A 82 6.19 -0.10 9.76
C LEU A 82 7.49 0.65 9.46
N VAL A 83 7.44 1.67 8.61
CA VAL A 83 8.61 2.53 8.32
C VAL A 83 9.10 3.22 9.58
N GLY A 84 8.21 3.85 10.35
CA GLY A 84 8.55 4.48 11.62
C GLY A 84 9.13 3.51 12.65
N PHE A 85 8.61 2.28 12.67
CA PHE A 85 9.15 1.20 13.50
C PHE A 85 10.58 0.82 13.07
N MET A 86 10.84 0.62 11.77
CA MET A 86 12.16 0.28 11.26
C MET A 86 13.18 1.39 11.53
N GLU A 87 12.79 2.65 11.40
CA GLU A 87 13.62 3.79 11.74
C GLU A 87 13.91 3.85 13.25
N GLY A 88 12.91 3.59 14.09
CA GLY A 88 13.08 3.51 15.54
C GLY A 88 14.06 2.41 15.96
N VAL A 89 13.93 1.22 15.42
CA VAL A 89 14.87 0.10 15.66
C VAL A 89 16.28 0.46 15.21
N ALA A 90 16.42 1.11 14.06
CA ALA A 90 17.71 1.54 13.54
C ALA A 90 18.41 2.53 14.47
N VAL A 91 17.68 3.52 14.99
CA VAL A 91 18.21 4.52 15.95
C VAL A 91 18.62 3.87 17.26
N ASP A 92 17.76 3.01 17.82
CA ASP A 92 18.01 2.37 19.12
C ASP A 92 19.22 1.44 19.09
N HIS A 93 19.49 0.79 17.97
CA HIS A 93 20.60 -0.16 17.81
C HIS A 93 21.80 0.40 17.06
N GLY A 94 21.77 1.69 16.66
CA GLY A 94 22.87 2.36 15.98
C GLY A 94 23.19 1.80 14.59
N VAL A 95 22.19 1.25 13.89
CA VAL A 95 22.28 0.75 12.51
C VAL A 95 21.56 1.70 11.55
N GLN A 96 21.85 1.57 10.26
CA GLN A 96 21.12 2.36 9.27
C GLN A 96 19.75 1.73 9.00
N ALA A 97 18.72 2.55 8.83
CA ALA A 97 17.34 2.07 8.59
C ALA A 97 17.24 1.17 7.36
N ARG A 98 18.07 1.37 6.34
CA ARG A 98 18.16 0.52 5.14
C ARG A 98 18.72 -0.88 5.41
N ASP A 99 19.47 -1.06 6.49
CA ASP A 99 20.06 -2.35 6.87
C ASP A 99 19.09 -3.18 7.73
N VAL A 100 17.98 -2.59 8.15
CA VAL A 100 16.90 -3.27 8.86
C VAL A 100 15.98 -3.94 7.85
N MET A 101 15.77 -5.24 8.00
CA MET A 101 14.88 -6.04 7.16
C MET A 101 13.76 -6.63 8.00
N VAL A 102 12.58 -6.75 7.42
CA VAL A 102 11.39 -7.32 8.08
C VAL A 102 10.76 -8.41 7.22
N ASN A 103 10.15 -9.40 7.85
CA ASN A 103 9.50 -10.51 7.14
C ASN A 103 8.03 -10.24 6.76
N LYS A 104 7.52 -9.07 7.06
CA LYS A 104 6.15 -8.63 6.74
C LYS A 104 6.16 -7.22 6.15
N THR A 105 5.17 -6.91 5.35
CA THR A 105 4.98 -5.58 4.75
C THR A 105 4.06 -4.65 5.56
N SER A 106 3.61 -5.12 6.71
CA SER A 106 2.81 -4.35 7.68
C SER A 106 3.25 -4.69 9.10
N LEU A 107 3.13 -3.73 10.02
CA LEU A 107 3.49 -3.93 11.42
C LEU A 107 2.50 -4.89 12.08
N GLN A 108 3.00 -6.03 12.55
CA GLN A 108 2.20 -7.08 13.19
C GLN A 108 2.96 -7.69 14.36
N ASP A 109 2.22 -8.11 15.38
CA ASP A 109 2.78 -8.88 16.48
C ASP A 109 3.35 -10.22 15.98
N GLY A 110 4.50 -10.61 16.51
CA GLY A 110 5.18 -11.83 16.11
C GLY A 110 5.96 -11.76 14.79
N MET A 111 6.05 -10.58 14.16
CA MET A 111 6.89 -10.41 12.98
C MET A 111 8.38 -10.51 13.35
N ILE A 112 9.21 -10.86 12.37
CA ILE A 112 10.66 -10.97 12.55
C ILE A 112 11.36 -9.78 11.89
N VAL A 113 12.27 -9.18 12.65
CA VAL A 113 13.16 -8.12 12.20
C VAL A 113 14.59 -8.66 12.17
N ARG A 114 15.30 -8.39 11.11
CA ARG A 114 16.71 -8.78 10.95
C ARG A 114 17.59 -7.56 10.76
N PHE A 115 18.60 -7.47 11.58
CA PHE A 115 19.70 -6.50 11.45
C PHE A 115 20.96 -7.05 12.12
N ASN A 116 22.15 -6.63 11.67
CA ASN A 116 23.43 -7.13 12.17
C ASN A 116 23.56 -8.66 12.10
N GLU A 117 22.95 -9.30 11.09
CA GLU A 117 22.92 -10.76 10.91
C GLU A 117 22.22 -11.53 12.04
N GLU A 118 21.45 -10.84 12.88
CA GLU A 118 20.67 -11.40 13.97
C GLU A 118 19.16 -11.19 13.74
N ASP A 119 18.37 -12.15 14.18
CA ASP A 119 16.91 -12.15 14.04
C ASP A 119 16.25 -11.88 15.38
N TYR A 120 15.24 -10.99 15.36
CA TYR A 120 14.47 -10.63 16.54
C TYR A 120 12.99 -10.76 16.26
N THR A 121 12.24 -11.31 17.21
CA THR A 121 10.77 -11.32 17.17
C THR A 121 10.22 -10.06 17.79
N VAL A 122 9.30 -9.41 17.12
CA VAL A 122 8.62 -8.20 17.58
C VAL A 122 7.39 -8.59 18.37
N HIS A 123 7.31 -8.12 19.63
CA HIS A 123 6.12 -8.20 20.44
C HIS A 123 5.51 -6.80 20.58
N LEU A 124 4.32 -6.61 20.02
CA LEU A 124 3.58 -5.36 20.11
C LEU A 124 2.72 -5.35 21.39
N ASN A 125 2.69 -4.22 22.07
CA ASN A 125 1.76 -4.01 23.17
C ASN A 125 0.32 -3.84 22.64
N ASN A 126 -0.67 -4.04 23.49
CA ASN A 126 -2.09 -4.01 23.15
C ASN A 126 -2.56 -2.70 22.52
N ASP A 127 -1.88 -1.60 22.80
CA ASP A 127 -2.15 -0.28 22.23
C ASP A 127 -1.39 0.00 20.91
N SER A 128 -0.55 -0.94 20.48
CA SER A 128 0.34 -0.82 19.30
C SER A 128 1.28 0.40 19.32
N ASN A 129 1.46 1.04 20.48
CA ASN A 129 2.31 2.20 20.65
C ASN A 129 3.70 1.87 21.19
N SER A 130 3.91 0.65 21.65
CA SER A 130 5.18 0.17 22.16
C SER A 130 5.46 -1.26 21.71
N PHE A 131 6.73 -1.59 21.60
CA PHE A 131 7.18 -2.91 21.19
C PHE A 131 8.37 -3.37 22.01
N THR A 132 8.55 -4.68 22.09
CA THR A 132 9.76 -5.32 22.60
C THR A 132 10.36 -6.21 21.54
N LEU A 133 11.69 -6.29 21.51
CA LEU A 133 12.42 -7.19 20.63
C LEU A 133 12.98 -8.35 21.44
N GLU A 134 12.67 -9.56 21.04
CA GLU A 134 13.21 -10.78 21.61
C GLU A 134 14.11 -11.46 20.58
N ARG A 135 15.36 -11.75 20.97
CA ARG A 135 16.30 -12.44 20.07
C ARG A 135 15.78 -13.82 19.74
N THR A 136 15.68 -14.11 18.46
CA THR A 136 15.13 -15.35 17.92
C THR A 136 16.15 -16.04 17.04
N HIS A 137 16.27 -17.36 17.17
CA HIS A 137 17.06 -18.16 16.26
C HIS A 137 16.12 -18.89 15.28
N ILE A 138 16.29 -18.59 14.00
CA ILE A 138 15.49 -19.21 12.94
C ILE A 138 16.14 -20.54 12.57
N ILE A 139 15.34 -21.60 12.53
CA ILE A 139 15.80 -22.94 12.15
C ILE A 139 16.00 -23.04 10.64
N ASP A 140 15.16 -22.37 9.86
CA ASP A 140 15.28 -22.30 8.40
C ASP A 140 16.23 -21.18 8.00
N HIS A 141 17.41 -21.53 7.54
CA HIS A 141 18.44 -20.58 7.10
C HIS A 141 18.21 -20.01 5.69
N GLY A 142 17.12 -20.34 5.01
CA GLY A 142 16.74 -19.76 3.72
C GLY A 142 16.29 -18.31 3.88
N VAL A 143 17.18 -17.36 3.63
CA VAL A 143 16.87 -15.92 3.65
C VAL A 143 16.75 -15.43 2.22
N TYR A 144 15.56 -14.91 1.87
CA TYR A 144 15.27 -14.29 0.59
C TYR A 144 14.97 -12.82 0.81
N VAL A 145 15.58 -11.95 0.03
CA VAL A 145 15.42 -10.49 0.18
C VAL A 145 14.56 -9.98 -0.96
N ASN A 146 13.54 -9.16 -0.63
CA ASN A 146 12.64 -8.51 -1.59
C ASN A 146 11.90 -9.48 -2.55
N GLY A 147 11.69 -10.73 -2.13
CA GLY A 147 11.00 -11.73 -2.94
C GLY A 147 11.83 -12.36 -4.06
N GLU A 148 13.12 -12.09 -4.11
CA GLU A 148 14.04 -12.77 -5.03
C GLU A 148 14.48 -14.13 -4.43
N HIS A 149 14.28 -15.17 -5.21
CA HIS A 149 14.66 -16.55 -4.86
C HIS A 149 16.02 -16.92 -5.43
#